data_586b4eb3e77ea424a830ee95be775657
#
_entry.id   586b4eb3e77ea424a830ee95be775657
#
_cell.length_a   1.000
_cell.length_b   1.000
_cell.length_c   1.000
_cell.angle_alpha   90.00
_cell.angle_beta   90.00
_cell.angle_gamma   90.00
#
_symmetry.space_group_name_H-M   'P 1'
#
loop_
_entity.id
_entity.type
_entity.pdbx_description
1 polymer ?
#
loop_
_entity_poly.entity_id
_entity_poly.type
_entity_poly.pdbx_seq_one_letter_code
_entity_poly.pdbx_strand_id
1 'polypeptide(L)'
;LGVIATSDVEVLMALDADCVMYSPVMADRALVSRLLASGKNVVTPLGWFYPGDRDVSDLEAACMEGGTTLHGTGIHPGGITERFPLMVSALSASITHVRAEEFSDIRTYGAPAVISDIMLFGKTPEEAATSPMVQFLGDGFGQSMEMIAAELEFDLDPDPRALHEVAV
;
A
#
# COMPACT_ATOMS: atom_id res chain seq x y z
N LEU A 1 17.14 -22.26 -6.12
CA LEU A 1 17.05 -21.14 -7.07
C LEU A 1 18.41 -20.63 -7.55
N GLY A 2 19.53 -20.97 -6.91
CA GLY A 2 20.89 -20.56 -7.34
C GLY A 2 21.26 -19.09 -7.13
N VAL A 3 20.41 -18.32 -6.44
CA VAL A 3 20.66 -16.92 -6.08
C VAL A 3 21.17 -16.81 -4.65
N ILE A 4 22.12 -15.92 -4.43
CA ILE A 4 22.68 -15.63 -3.11
C ILE A 4 21.92 -14.43 -2.54
N ALA A 5 21.39 -14.59 -1.33
CA ALA A 5 20.77 -13.49 -0.61
C ALA A 5 21.86 -12.49 -0.16
N THR A 6 21.57 -11.21 -0.27
CA THR A 6 22.45 -10.12 0.17
C THR A 6 21.64 -9.05 0.88
N SER A 7 22.26 -8.39 1.86
CA SER A 7 21.77 -7.16 2.47
C SER A 7 22.49 -5.92 1.92
N ASP A 8 23.40 -6.10 0.99
CA ASP A 8 24.13 -4.99 0.36
C ASP A 8 23.29 -4.39 -0.77
N VAL A 9 22.82 -3.17 -0.55
CA VAL A 9 21.99 -2.42 -1.51
C VAL A 9 22.76 -2.15 -2.81
N GLU A 10 24.07 -1.91 -2.75
CA GLU A 10 24.84 -1.62 -3.96
C GLU A 10 24.95 -2.85 -4.87
N VAL A 11 25.01 -4.03 -4.29
CA VAL A 11 24.94 -5.29 -5.06
C VAL A 11 23.57 -5.42 -5.74
N LEU A 12 22.48 -5.06 -5.05
CA LEU A 12 21.13 -5.07 -5.63
C LEU A 12 20.98 -4.03 -6.75
N MET A 13 21.53 -2.84 -6.55
CA MET A 13 21.54 -1.78 -7.56
C MET A 13 22.30 -2.18 -8.84
N ALA A 14 23.38 -2.94 -8.70
CA ALA A 14 24.21 -3.40 -9.82
C ALA A 14 23.63 -4.60 -10.59
N LEU A 15 22.54 -5.22 -10.11
CA LEU A 15 21.90 -6.33 -10.81
C LEU A 15 21.30 -5.86 -12.15
N ASP A 16 21.49 -6.66 -13.18
CA ASP A 16 20.80 -6.52 -14.46
C ASP A 16 19.37 -7.06 -14.31
N ALA A 17 18.48 -6.18 -13.84
CA ALA A 17 17.09 -6.50 -13.57
C ALA A 17 16.18 -5.34 -13.97
N ASP A 18 15.11 -5.65 -14.67
CA ASP A 18 14.13 -4.66 -15.16
C ASP A 18 13.15 -4.20 -14.09
N CYS A 19 12.97 -5.01 -13.04
CA CYS A 19 11.95 -4.77 -12.02
C CYS A 19 12.36 -5.31 -10.65
N VAL A 20 11.98 -4.58 -9.61
CA VAL A 20 12.15 -4.95 -8.21
C VAL A 20 10.77 -5.12 -7.56
N MET A 21 10.50 -6.29 -6.99
CA MET A 21 9.43 -6.45 -6.01
C MET A 21 9.95 -5.96 -4.66
N TYR A 22 9.51 -4.77 -4.26
CA TYR A 22 9.95 -4.09 -3.06
C TYR A 22 8.98 -4.35 -1.91
N SER A 23 9.34 -5.22 -0.97
CA SER A 23 8.43 -5.66 0.10
C SER A 23 9.15 -5.80 1.46
N PRO A 24 9.81 -4.76 1.98
CA PRO A 24 10.30 -4.76 3.36
C PRO A 24 9.14 -4.58 4.35
N VAL A 25 9.45 -4.58 5.66
CA VAL A 25 8.46 -4.31 6.71
C VAL A 25 7.94 -2.88 6.66
N MET A 26 8.84 -1.93 6.42
CA MET A 26 8.51 -0.51 6.26
C MET A 26 9.19 0.03 4.99
N ALA A 27 8.48 0.91 4.29
CA ALA A 27 9.01 1.50 3.07
C ALA A 27 10.12 2.52 3.39
N ASP A 28 11.22 2.42 2.64
CA ASP A 28 12.25 3.47 2.55
C ASP A 28 12.09 4.21 1.21
N ARG A 29 11.48 5.38 1.26
CA ARG A 29 11.22 6.22 0.08
C ARG A 29 12.50 6.60 -0.66
N ALA A 30 13.59 6.85 0.06
CA ALA A 30 14.87 7.21 -0.56
C ALA A 30 15.46 6.03 -1.35
N LEU A 31 15.34 4.82 -0.82
CA LEU A 31 15.77 3.62 -1.54
C LEU A 31 14.91 3.36 -2.78
N VAL A 32 13.58 3.55 -2.68
CA VAL A 32 12.68 3.42 -3.83
C VAL A 32 13.04 4.42 -4.93
N SER A 33 13.29 5.69 -4.57
CA SER A 33 13.75 6.72 -5.52
C SER A 33 15.06 6.32 -6.21
N ARG A 34 16.04 5.81 -5.46
CA ARG A 34 17.30 5.32 -6.03
C ARG A 34 17.11 4.14 -7.00
N LEU A 35 16.26 3.19 -6.67
CA LEU A 35 15.94 2.05 -7.54
C LEU A 35 15.32 2.52 -8.86
N LEU A 36 14.35 3.44 -8.79
CA LEU A 36 13.71 4.02 -9.96
C LEU A 36 14.72 4.77 -10.85
N ALA A 37 15.51 5.67 -10.28
CA ALA A 37 16.54 6.43 -11.01
C ALA A 37 17.61 5.53 -11.64
N SER A 38 17.86 4.33 -11.08
CA SER A 38 18.81 3.36 -11.63
C SER A 38 18.28 2.57 -12.83
N GLY A 39 17.09 2.83 -13.32
CA GLY A 39 16.51 2.14 -14.46
C GLY A 39 15.70 0.89 -14.09
N LYS A 40 15.33 0.70 -12.81
CA LYS A 40 14.54 -0.45 -12.34
C LYS A 40 13.11 -0.03 -12.03
N ASN A 41 12.12 -0.66 -12.65
CA ASN A 41 10.74 -0.54 -12.24
C ASN A 41 10.56 -1.06 -10.82
N VAL A 42 9.65 -0.47 -10.05
CA VAL A 42 9.38 -0.91 -8.68
C VAL A 42 7.90 -1.26 -8.53
N VAL A 43 7.63 -2.46 -8.03
CA VAL A 43 6.29 -2.91 -7.61
C VAL A 43 6.31 -3.14 -6.11
N THR A 44 5.35 -2.57 -5.38
CA THR A 44 5.35 -2.64 -3.91
C THR A 44 3.96 -2.76 -3.30
N PRO A 45 3.77 -3.55 -2.25
CA PRO A 45 2.53 -3.59 -1.47
C PRO A 45 2.50 -2.59 -0.31
N LEU A 46 3.48 -1.67 -0.20
CA LEU A 46 3.69 -0.83 0.98
C LEU A 46 3.15 0.60 0.83
N GLY A 47 2.36 0.90 -0.17
CA GLY A 47 1.79 2.22 -0.38
C GLY A 47 1.80 2.63 -1.85
N TRP A 48 1.58 3.93 -2.09
CA TRP A 48 1.47 4.49 -3.44
C TRP A 48 0.43 3.78 -4.31
N PHE A 49 -0.65 3.30 -3.68
CA PHE A 49 -1.79 2.65 -4.36
C PHE A 49 -2.53 3.63 -5.25
N TYR A 50 -2.72 4.83 -4.72
CA TYR A 50 -3.26 6.00 -5.40
C TYR A 50 -2.64 7.26 -4.75
N PRO A 51 -1.63 7.88 -5.36
CA PRO A 51 -0.98 9.05 -4.75
C PRO A 51 -1.94 10.25 -4.58
N GLY A 52 -2.92 10.44 -5.49
CA GLY A 52 -3.83 11.58 -5.41
C GLY A 52 -3.08 12.91 -5.37
N ASP A 53 -3.42 13.76 -4.38
CA ASP A 53 -2.77 15.06 -4.17
C ASP A 53 -1.51 14.99 -3.29
N ARG A 54 -1.02 13.80 -2.95
CA ARG A 54 0.20 13.62 -2.15
C ARG A 54 1.43 14.04 -2.92
N ASP A 55 2.37 14.70 -2.25
CA ASP A 55 3.64 15.04 -2.87
C ASP A 55 4.48 13.77 -3.14
N VAL A 56 4.60 13.46 -4.42
CA VAL A 56 5.42 12.36 -4.97
C VAL A 56 6.44 12.87 -5.98
N SER A 57 6.72 14.15 -5.99
CA SER A 57 7.58 14.83 -6.97
C SER A 57 8.99 14.25 -7.08
N ASP A 58 9.58 13.81 -5.98
CA ASP A 58 10.88 13.13 -5.96
C ASP A 58 10.84 11.75 -6.61
N LEU A 59 9.75 11.01 -6.44
CA LEU A 59 9.54 9.71 -7.09
C LEU A 59 9.26 9.87 -8.58
N GLU A 60 8.47 10.88 -8.95
CA GLU A 60 8.25 11.22 -10.36
C GLU A 60 9.55 11.62 -11.06
N ALA A 61 10.37 12.47 -10.42
CA ALA A 61 11.66 12.84 -10.94
C ALA A 61 12.58 11.61 -11.13
N ALA A 62 12.60 10.70 -10.16
CA ALA A 62 13.35 9.45 -10.25
C ALA A 62 12.85 8.52 -11.37
N CYS A 63 11.54 8.41 -11.54
CA CYS A 63 10.95 7.68 -12.66
C CYS A 63 11.35 8.28 -14.01
N MET A 64 11.32 9.60 -14.13
CA MET A 64 11.73 10.30 -15.36
C MET A 64 13.21 10.10 -15.66
N GLU A 65 14.07 10.17 -14.65
CA GLU A 65 15.52 9.98 -14.77
C GLU A 65 15.87 8.56 -15.25
N GLY A 66 15.24 7.55 -14.64
CA GLY A 66 15.50 6.15 -14.96
C GLY A 66 14.67 5.60 -16.12
N GLY A 67 13.67 6.32 -16.61
CA GLY A 67 12.70 5.80 -17.60
C GLY A 67 11.86 4.66 -17.04
N THR A 68 11.46 4.75 -15.76
CA THR A 68 10.87 3.66 -14.97
C THR A 68 9.48 3.99 -14.45
N THR A 69 8.85 3.00 -13.83
CA THR A 69 7.51 3.11 -13.24
C THR A 69 7.52 2.60 -11.80
N LEU A 70 6.89 3.34 -10.90
CA LEU A 70 6.49 2.86 -9.58
C LEU A 70 5.04 2.39 -9.62
N HIS A 71 4.78 1.18 -9.14
CA HIS A 71 3.42 0.64 -9.04
C HIS A 71 3.12 0.14 -7.63
N GLY A 72 2.26 0.88 -6.94
CA GLY A 72 1.65 0.45 -5.68
C GLY A 72 0.58 -0.61 -5.95
N THR A 73 0.67 -1.74 -5.30
CA THR A 73 -0.25 -2.87 -5.43
C THR A 73 -0.42 -3.57 -4.10
N GLY A 74 -1.24 -4.59 -4.04
CA GLY A 74 -1.46 -5.38 -2.83
C GLY A 74 -2.74 -6.18 -2.96
N ILE A 75 -3.25 -6.61 -1.82
CA ILE A 75 -4.55 -7.26 -1.74
C ILE A 75 -5.54 -6.30 -1.09
N HIS A 76 -5.20 -5.77 0.09
CA HIS A 76 -6.12 -4.99 0.91
C HIS A 76 -5.35 -4.02 1.86
N PRO A 77 -5.08 -2.77 1.46
CA PRO A 77 -5.37 -2.11 0.17
C PRO A 77 -4.45 -2.54 -0.97
N GLY A 78 -4.78 -2.10 -2.19
CA GLY A 78 -3.98 -2.27 -3.42
C GLY A 78 -4.62 -3.18 -4.48
N GLY A 79 -5.74 -3.81 -4.20
CA GLY A 79 -6.41 -4.74 -5.11
C GLY A 79 -7.91 -4.90 -4.84
N ILE A 80 -8.27 -5.70 -3.85
CA ILE A 80 -9.68 -6.02 -3.55
C ILE A 80 -10.46 -4.79 -3.08
N THR A 81 -9.81 -3.87 -2.38
CA THR A 81 -10.46 -2.70 -1.79
C THR A 81 -10.93 -1.70 -2.83
N GLU A 82 -10.15 -1.49 -3.89
CA GLU A 82 -10.43 -0.46 -4.89
C GLU A 82 -10.54 -1.01 -6.31
N ARG A 83 -9.54 -1.75 -6.79
CA ARG A 83 -9.47 -2.16 -8.21
C ARG A 83 -10.53 -3.17 -8.58
N PHE A 84 -10.84 -4.10 -7.69
CA PHE A 84 -11.88 -5.07 -7.94
C PHE A 84 -13.29 -4.42 -7.97
N PRO A 85 -13.70 -3.57 -7.00
CA PRO A 85 -14.94 -2.79 -7.13
C PRO A 85 -15.01 -1.98 -8.42
N LEU A 86 -13.94 -1.28 -8.79
CA LEU A 86 -13.90 -0.51 -10.04
C LEU A 86 -14.05 -1.39 -11.29
N MET A 87 -13.42 -2.56 -11.30
CA MET A 87 -13.54 -3.49 -12.42
C MET A 87 -14.99 -3.98 -12.59
N VAL A 88 -15.68 -4.27 -11.49
CA VAL A 88 -17.08 -4.76 -11.57
C VAL A 88 -18.10 -3.63 -11.67
N SER A 89 -17.71 -2.39 -11.45
CA SER A 89 -18.59 -1.21 -11.57
C SER A 89 -19.22 -1.09 -12.95
N ALA A 90 -18.49 -1.52 -14.01
CA ALA A 90 -18.97 -1.52 -15.38
C ALA A 90 -20.22 -2.42 -15.62
N LEU A 91 -20.56 -3.27 -14.67
CA LEU A 91 -21.78 -4.10 -14.71
C LEU A 91 -23.01 -3.38 -14.17
N SER A 92 -22.87 -2.18 -13.63
CA SER A 92 -23.95 -1.41 -13.00
C SER A 92 -24.31 -0.20 -13.85
N ALA A 93 -25.61 0.08 -13.98
CA ALA A 93 -26.09 1.26 -14.70
C ALA A 93 -25.88 2.56 -13.91
N SER A 94 -25.86 2.48 -12.58
CA SER A 94 -25.54 3.58 -11.68
C SER A 94 -25.01 3.02 -10.35
N ILE A 95 -24.12 3.75 -9.72
CA ILE A 95 -23.54 3.38 -8.42
C ILE A 95 -23.70 4.57 -7.49
N THR A 96 -24.30 4.35 -6.34
CA THR A 96 -24.53 5.37 -5.31
C THR A 96 -23.74 5.09 -4.03
N HIS A 97 -23.15 3.91 -3.92
CA HIS A 97 -22.44 3.47 -2.73
C HIS A 97 -21.46 2.34 -3.08
N VAL A 98 -20.30 2.38 -2.47
CA VAL A 98 -19.32 1.27 -2.52
C VAL A 98 -18.95 0.90 -1.09
N ARG A 99 -19.00 -0.39 -0.78
CA ARG A 99 -18.58 -0.94 0.51
C ARG A 99 -17.69 -2.14 0.27
N ALA A 100 -16.47 -2.09 0.79
CA ALA A 100 -15.53 -3.20 0.80
C ALA A 100 -15.31 -3.66 2.24
N GLU A 101 -15.36 -4.96 2.47
CA GLU A 101 -15.19 -5.57 3.80
C GLU A 101 -14.27 -6.78 3.70
N GLU A 102 -13.43 -6.96 4.69
CA GLU A 102 -12.61 -8.16 4.86
C GLU A 102 -12.89 -8.81 6.20
N PHE A 103 -13.10 -10.13 6.18
CA PHE A 103 -13.23 -10.98 7.36
C PHE A 103 -12.21 -12.10 7.25
N SER A 104 -11.16 -12.04 8.06
CA SER A 104 -10.04 -12.98 7.99
C SER A 104 -9.83 -13.71 9.31
N ASP A 105 -9.61 -15.04 9.23
CA ASP A 105 -9.11 -15.82 10.36
C ASP A 105 -7.58 -15.81 10.34
N ILE A 106 -6.97 -15.09 11.27
CA ILE A 106 -5.52 -14.92 11.34
C ILE A 106 -4.82 -15.93 12.26
N ARG A 107 -5.52 -16.88 12.86
CA ARG A 107 -4.94 -17.86 13.80
C ARG A 107 -3.82 -18.68 13.18
N THR A 108 -3.82 -18.86 11.88
CA THR A 108 -2.79 -19.59 11.14
C THR A 108 -1.79 -18.70 10.42
N TYR A 109 -1.82 -17.40 10.68
CA TYR A 109 -0.92 -16.43 10.04
C TYR A 109 0.53 -16.66 10.48
N GLY A 110 1.42 -16.93 9.51
CA GLY A 110 2.78 -17.41 9.77
C GLY A 110 3.80 -16.35 10.22
N ALA A 111 3.38 -15.11 10.47
CA ALA A 111 4.28 -14.00 10.87
C ALA A 111 3.81 -13.36 12.19
N PRO A 112 4.20 -13.93 13.35
CA PRO A 112 3.76 -13.44 14.66
C PRO A 112 4.03 -11.95 14.91
N ALA A 113 5.18 -11.44 14.46
CA ALA A 113 5.52 -10.03 14.61
C ALA A 113 4.57 -9.10 13.84
N VAL A 114 4.06 -9.53 12.69
CA VAL A 114 3.05 -8.78 11.93
C VAL A 114 1.74 -8.74 12.71
N ILE A 115 1.35 -9.85 13.31
CA ILE A 115 0.13 -9.94 14.12
C ILE A 115 0.22 -9.02 15.34
N SER A 116 1.35 -9.07 16.09
CA SER A 116 1.50 -8.30 17.34
C SER A 116 1.81 -6.82 17.12
N ASP A 117 2.68 -6.51 16.17
CA ASP A 117 3.28 -5.18 16.09
C ASP A 117 2.66 -4.29 15.01
N ILE A 118 2.07 -4.91 13.97
CA ILE A 118 1.41 -4.20 12.86
C ILE A 118 -0.11 -4.30 13.00
N MET A 119 -0.65 -5.50 13.19
CA MET A 119 -2.09 -5.71 13.38
C MET A 119 -2.57 -5.46 14.81
N LEU A 120 -1.64 -5.28 15.75
CA LEU A 120 -1.85 -4.90 17.16
C LEU A 120 -2.60 -5.94 18.00
N PHE A 121 -2.68 -7.20 17.55
CA PHE A 121 -3.31 -8.25 18.35
C PHE A 121 -2.52 -8.51 19.64
N GLY A 122 -3.25 -8.61 20.76
CA GLY A 122 -2.67 -8.77 22.09
C GLY A 122 -2.26 -7.47 22.75
N LYS A 123 -2.41 -6.31 22.12
CA LYS A 123 -2.29 -4.99 22.75
C LYS A 123 -3.57 -4.65 23.50
N THR A 124 -3.46 -3.78 24.52
CA THR A 124 -4.67 -3.22 25.15
C THR A 124 -5.37 -2.25 24.21
N PRO A 125 -6.68 -1.99 24.38
CA PRO A 125 -7.40 -0.99 23.58
C PRO A 125 -6.70 0.37 23.54
N GLU A 126 -6.15 0.81 24.68
CA GLU A 126 -5.46 2.10 24.83
C GLU A 126 -4.14 2.13 24.04
N GLU A 127 -3.37 1.04 24.08
CA GLU A 127 -2.13 0.89 23.31
C GLU A 127 -2.42 0.86 21.81
N ALA A 128 -3.45 0.12 21.40
CA ALA A 128 -3.85 0.02 19.99
C ALA A 128 -4.33 1.39 19.47
N ALA A 129 -5.20 2.07 20.21
CA ALA A 129 -5.76 3.36 19.78
C ALA A 129 -4.70 4.46 19.59
N THR A 130 -3.58 4.36 20.29
CA THR A 130 -2.47 5.34 20.19
C THR A 130 -1.35 4.89 19.27
N SER A 131 -1.46 3.70 18.67
CA SER A 131 -0.42 3.16 17.80
C SER A 131 -0.37 3.89 16.45
N PRO A 132 0.83 4.24 15.95
CA PRO A 132 0.98 4.78 14.61
C PRO A 132 0.54 3.80 13.51
N MET A 133 0.39 2.52 13.81
CA MET A 133 -0.07 1.52 12.84
C MET A 133 -1.54 1.69 12.46
N VAL A 134 -2.37 2.25 13.35
CA VAL A 134 -3.76 2.60 13.01
C VAL A 134 -3.80 3.67 11.93
N GLN A 135 -2.97 4.70 12.06
CA GLN A 135 -2.87 5.75 11.05
C GLN A 135 -2.28 5.22 9.73
N PHE A 136 -1.24 4.41 9.81
CA PHE A 136 -0.63 3.78 8.65
C PHE A 136 -1.63 2.96 7.81
N LEU A 137 -2.47 2.17 8.47
CA LEU A 137 -3.56 1.42 7.81
C LEU A 137 -4.62 2.37 7.25
N GLY A 138 -5.00 3.39 8.03
CA GLY A 138 -5.96 4.40 7.61
C GLY A 138 -5.54 5.14 6.34
N ASP A 139 -4.27 5.50 6.24
CA ASP A 139 -3.71 6.17 5.05
C ASP A 139 -3.78 5.27 3.80
N GLY A 140 -3.52 3.97 3.97
CA GLY A 140 -3.64 3.00 2.87
C GLY A 140 -5.09 2.87 2.36
N PHE A 141 -6.05 2.72 3.26
CA PHE A 141 -7.48 2.66 2.90
C PHE A 141 -7.99 4.00 2.38
N GLY A 142 -7.45 5.12 2.86
CA GLY A 142 -7.73 6.45 2.33
C GLY A 142 -7.42 6.53 0.84
N GLN A 143 -6.26 6.04 0.41
CA GLN A 143 -5.90 5.98 -1.01
C GLN A 143 -6.88 5.13 -1.84
N SER A 144 -7.35 4.01 -1.30
CA SER A 144 -8.37 3.19 -1.98
C SER A 144 -9.70 3.94 -2.14
N MET A 145 -10.12 4.66 -1.11
CA MET A 145 -11.35 5.48 -1.16
C MET A 145 -11.22 6.62 -2.18
N GLU A 146 -10.10 7.32 -2.18
CA GLU A 146 -9.81 8.40 -3.12
C GLU A 146 -9.81 7.90 -4.56
N MET A 147 -9.21 6.74 -4.83
CA MET A 147 -9.20 6.12 -6.16
C MET A 147 -10.61 5.79 -6.62
N ILE A 148 -11.43 5.17 -5.77
CA ILE A 148 -12.83 4.84 -6.09
C ILE A 148 -13.63 6.13 -6.35
N ALA A 149 -13.46 7.13 -5.51
CA ALA A 149 -14.17 8.39 -5.64
C ALA A 149 -13.82 9.13 -6.93
N ALA A 150 -12.54 9.17 -7.28
CA ALA A 150 -12.08 9.81 -8.50
C ALA A 150 -12.64 9.11 -9.76
N GLU A 151 -12.65 7.79 -9.78
CA GLU A 151 -13.13 7.02 -10.94
C GLU A 151 -14.66 6.96 -11.06
N LEU A 152 -15.38 7.07 -9.96
CA LEU A 152 -16.86 7.05 -9.93
C LEU A 152 -17.48 8.44 -9.75
N GLU A 153 -16.66 9.49 -9.77
CA GLU A 153 -17.09 10.89 -9.62
C GLU A 153 -17.87 11.13 -8.31
N PHE A 154 -17.40 10.54 -7.19
CA PHE A 154 -17.96 10.77 -5.88
C PHE A 154 -17.26 11.93 -5.18
N ASP A 155 -18.04 12.79 -4.55
CA ASP A 155 -17.52 13.75 -3.59
C ASP A 155 -17.18 13.05 -2.27
N LEU A 156 -15.93 13.12 -1.84
CA LEU A 156 -15.51 12.64 -0.53
C LEU A 156 -15.65 13.75 0.52
N ASP A 157 -15.93 13.32 1.75
CA ASP A 157 -15.79 14.20 2.90
C ASP A 157 -14.31 14.64 2.99
N PRO A 158 -14.02 15.94 3.12
CA PRO A 158 -12.65 16.44 3.23
C PRO A 158 -11.91 15.94 4.49
N ASP A 159 -12.62 15.42 5.47
CA ASP A 159 -12.07 14.82 6.68
C ASP A 159 -12.60 13.38 6.85
N PRO A 160 -12.11 12.43 6.04
CA PRO A 160 -12.54 11.04 6.14
C PRO A 160 -12.12 10.47 7.49
N ARG A 161 -13.08 10.00 8.28
CA ARG A 161 -12.81 9.46 9.62
C ARG A 161 -12.35 8.02 9.53
N ALA A 162 -11.14 7.75 10.01
CA ALA A 162 -10.76 6.41 10.40
C ALA A 162 -11.43 6.07 11.73
N LEU A 163 -12.46 5.21 11.70
CA LEU A 163 -13.04 4.63 12.92
C LEU A 163 -12.39 3.28 13.16
N HIS A 164 -11.83 3.09 14.34
CA HIS A 164 -11.34 1.79 14.78
C HIS A 164 -12.02 1.44 16.10
N GLU A 165 -12.42 0.19 16.21
CA GLU A 165 -12.95 -0.39 17.44
C GLU A 165 -12.10 -1.60 17.81
N VAL A 166 -11.64 -1.62 19.05
CA VAL A 166 -10.87 -2.74 19.57
C VAL A 166 -11.77 -3.54 20.51
N ALA A 167 -12.07 -4.77 20.10
CA ALA A 167 -12.79 -5.74 20.94
C ALA A 167 -11.80 -6.69 21.63
N VAL A 168 -12.09 -7.04 22.89
CA VAL A 168 -11.33 -8.00 23.70
C VAL A 168 -12.14 -9.27 23.89
#